data_53a46f6c1335c8a439568c675d6846c1
#
_entry.id   53a46f6c1335c8a439568c675d6846c1
#
_cell.length_a   1.000
_cell.length_b   1.000
_cell.length_c   1.000
_cell.angle_alpha   90.00
_cell.angle_beta   90.00
_cell.angle_gamma   90.00
#
_symmetry.space_group_name_H-M   'P 1'
#
loop_
_entity.id
_entity.type
_entity.pdbx_description
1 polymer ?
#
loop_
_entity_poly.entity_id
_entity_poly.type
_entity_poly.pdbx_seq_one_letter_code
_entity_poly.pdbx_strand_id
1 'polypeptide(L)'
;MSLKTDYVDEILQNGEQRKYNLIDNNGSTLYSNVRLEKAYTPKQHGTKFSAEDVNRITKAVNNITADIANIVNETHYAREETKTGDTWIDGKPIYVKMIEWIGLSSGVGTKPCNISNADTYVDLKVYAKQPSIKSLHKFPVVYYQQGTSGTFYATNFGLSGDDISYQNNTSWAGYEFKAFVYYTKTTD
;
A
#
# COMPACT_ATOMS: atom_id res chain seq x y z
N MET A 1 4.60 -15.02 -2.15
CA MET A 1 4.58 -16.36 -2.78
C MET A 1 3.59 -16.32 -3.93
N SER A 2 4.01 -16.62 -5.15
CA SER A 2 3.15 -16.58 -6.33
C SER A 2 2.59 -17.96 -6.61
N LEU A 3 1.35 -18.05 -7.07
CA LEU A 3 0.71 -19.30 -7.45
C LEU A 3 1.12 -19.70 -8.87
N LYS A 4 1.15 -20.99 -9.13
CA LYS A 4 1.39 -21.54 -10.46
C LYS A 4 0.29 -21.13 -11.44
N THR A 5 0.62 -20.79 -12.68
CA THR A 5 -0.32 -20.30 -13.71
C THR A 5 -0.31 -21.11 -15.01
N ASP A 6 0.40 -22.22 -15.03
CA ASP A 6 0.61 -23.10 -16.19
C ASP A 6 -0.05 -24.45 -16.03
N TYR A 7 -1.26 -24.46 -15.44
CA TYR A 7 -2.09 -25.68 -15.40
C TYR A 7 -2.58 -26.01 -16.81
N VAL A 8 -2.57 -27.27 -17.13
CA VAL A 8 -3.09 -27.81 -18.40
C VAL A 8 -4.07 -28.94 -18.10
N ASP A 9 -5.08 -29.07 -18.94
CA ASP A 9 -5.99 -30.21 -18.88
C ASP A 9 -5.26 -31.45 -19.38
N GLU A 10 -5.62 -32.62 -18.82
CA GLU A 10 -5.12 -33.89 -19.32
C GLU A 10 -5.69 -34.13 -20.72
N ILE A 11 -4.79 -34.17 -21.72
CA ILE A 11 -5.14 -34.50 -23.12
C ILE A 11 -4.74 -35.93 -23.37
N LEU A 12 -5.72 -36.77 -23.70
CA LEU A 12 -5.45 -38.14 -24.18
C LEU A 12 -4.92 -38.05 -25.62
N GLN A 13 -3.81 -38.72 -25.90
CA GLN A 13 -3.23 -38.76 -27.24
C GLN A 13 -4.24 -39.34 -28.24
N ASN A 14 -4.31 -38.74 -29.44
CA ASN A 14 -5.14 -39.20 -30.56
C ASN A 14 -6.65 -39.28 -30.29
N GLY A 15 -7.19 -38.53 -29.34
CA GLY A 15 -8.61 -38.57 -29.02
C GLY A 15 -9.06 -39.89 -28.39
N GLU A 16 -8.14 -40.70 -27.90
CA GLU A 16 -8.45 -41.94 -27.24
C GLU A 16 -9.24 -41.71 -25.95
N GLN A 17 -10.25 -42.55 -25.75
CA GLN A 17 -10.98 -42.56 -24.50
C GLN A 17 -10.25 -43.43 -23.49
N ARG A 18 -10.31 -43.07 -22.20
CA ARG A 18 -9.77 -43.90 -21.13
C ARG A 18 -10.39 -45.30 -21.19
N LYS A 19 -9.57 -46.34 -21.25
CA LYS A 19 -9.94 -47.73 -21.22
C LYS A 19 -9.53 -48.30 -19.87
N TYR A 20 -10.36 -49.18 -19.34
CA TYR A 20 -10.17 -49.80 -18.04
C TYR A 20 -10.14 -51.31 -18.20
N ASN A 21 -9.43 -52.02 -17.33
CA ASN A 21 -9.52 -53.44 -17.18
C ASN A 21 -10.38 -53.74 -15.95
N LEU A 22 -11.38 -54.58 -16.10
CA LEU A 22 -12.12 -55.13 -14.97
C LEU A 22 -11.38 -56.37 -14.47
N ILE A 23 -10.98 -56.34 -13.21
CA ILE A 23 -10.26 -57.43 -12.54
C ILE A 23 -11.10 -57.96 -11.40
N ASP A 24 -11.04 -59.28 -11.19
CA ASP A 24 -11.68 -59.92 -10.05
C ASP A 24 -10.89 -59.71 -8.73
N ASN A 25 -11.44 -60.20 -7.63
CA ASN A 25 -10.81 -60.06 -6.31
C ASN A 25 -9.47 -60.83 -6.19
N ASN A 26 -9.16 -61.73 -7.14
CA ASN A 26 -7.92 -62.51 -7.20
C ASN A 26 -6.88 -61.86 -8.14
N GLY A 27 -7.20 -60.68 -8.72
CA GLY A 27 -6.33 -59.96 -9.65
C GLY A 27 -6.40 -60.49 -11.10
N SER A 28 -7.33 -61.37 -11.44
CA SER A 28 -7.50 -61.90 -12.80
C SER A 28 -8.33 -60.92 -13.63
N THR A 29 -7.87 -60.59 -14.85
CA THR A 29 -8.58 -59.70 -15.76
C THR A 29 -9.81 -60.41 -16.33
N LEU A 30 -11.00 -59.93 -15.96
CA LEU A 30 -12.27 -60.43 -16.50
C LEU A 30 -12.56 -59.84 -17.88
N TYR A 31 -12.35 -58.51 -18.02
CA TYR A 31 -12.50 -57.80 -19.27
C TYR A 31 -11.39 -56.76 -19.40
N SER A 32 -10.80 -56.63 -20.56
CA SER A 32 -9.79 -55.64 -20.87
C SER A 32 -10.31 -54.55 -21.82
N ASN A 33 -9.76 -53.39 -21.76
CA ASN A 33 -10.11 -52.26 -22.61
C ASN A 33 -11.58 -51.80 -22.54
N VAL A 34 -12.19 -51.93 -21.37
CA VAL A 34 -13.61 -51.59 -21.17
C VAL A 34 -13.76 -50.09 -21.17
N ARG A 35 -14.73 -49.58 -21.92
CA ARG A 35 -15.18 -48.21 -21.87
C ARG A 35 -16.28 -48.07 -20.83
N LEU A 36 -16.10 -47.12 -19.91
CA LEU A 36 -17.15 -46.77 -18.96
C LEU A 36 -18.07 -45.73 -19.57
N GLU A 37 -19.34 -46.07 -19.75
CA GLU A 37 -20.37 -45.14 -20.19
C GLU A 37 -21.30 -44.77 -19.03
N LYS A 38 -21.78 -43.52 -19.03
CA LYS A 38 -22.79 -43.14 -18.06
C LYS A 38 -24.11 -43.84 -18.37
N ALA A 39 -24.69 -44.52 -17.38
CA ALA A 39 -25.98 -45.23 -17.51
C ALA A 39 -27.19 -44.26 -17.61
N TYR A 40 -26.97 -42.97 -17.49
CA TYR A 40 -28.02 -41.97 -17.56
C TYR A 40 -27.53 -40.70 -18.28
N THR A 41 -28.45 -40.02 -18.91
CA THR A 41 -28.20 -38.66 -19.44
C THR A 41 -28.63 -37.64 -18.38
N PRO A 42 -27.73 -36.85 -17.83
CA PRO A 42 -28.11 -35.84 -16.84
C PRO A 42 -29.06 -34.80 -17.48
N LYS A 43 -30.13 -34.44 -16.78
CA LYS A 43 -31.07 -33.40 -17.22
C LYS A 43 -30.42 -32.04 -17.39
N GLN A 44 -29.35 -31.80 -16.67
CA GLN A 44 -28.56 -30.57 -16.77
C GLN A 44 -27.08 -30.92 -16.60
N HIS A 45 -26.27 -30.48 -17.54
CA HIS A 45 -24.82 -30.55 -17.42
C HIS A 45 -24.34 -29.31 -16.63
N GLY A 46 -23.61 -29.54 -15.57
CA GLY A 46 -22.86 -28.45 -14.89
C GLY A 46 -21.78 -27.89 -15.84
N THR A 47 -21.44 -26.64 -15.63
CA THR A 47 -20.29 -26.04 -16.32
C THR A 47 -19.01 -26.81 -15.93
N LYS A 48 -18.27 -27.25 -16.93
CA LYS A 48 -16.98 -27.90 -16.67
C LYS A 48 -15.99 -26.86 -16.14
N PHE A 49 -15.36 -27.16 -15.04
CA PHE A 49 -14.25 -26.37 -14.50
C PHE A 49 -12.97 -26.86 -15.16
N SER A 50 -12.35 -26.02 -15.96
CA SER A 50 -11.19 -26.35 -16.79
C SER A 50 -9.88 -25.85 -16.19
N ALA A 51 -8.75 -26.31 -16.73
CA ALA A 51 -7.44 -25.73 -16.40
C ALA A 51 -7.36 -24.24 -16.74
N GLU A 52 -8.06 -23.79 -17.76
CA GLU A 52 -8.16 -22.37 -18.12
C GLU A 52 -8.83 -21.55 -17.00
N ASP A 53 -9.90 -22.08 -16.40
CA ASP A 53 -10.57 -21.41 -15.27
C ASP A 53 -9.64 -21.31 -14.06
N VAL A 54 -8.88 -22.38 -13.76
CA VAL A 54 -7.86 -22.36 -12.70
C VAL A 54 -6.80 -21.30 -12.98
N ASN A 55 -6.26 -21.28 -14.20
CA ASN A 55 -5.23 -20.33 -14.59
C ASN A 55 -5.74 -18.87 -14.51
N ARG A 56 -6.99 -18.61 -14.91
CA ARG A 56 -7.62 -17.28 -14.82
C ARG A 56 -7.76 -16.82 -13.38
N ILE A 57 -8.27 -17.71 -12.50
CA ILE A 57 -8.40 -17.39 -11.06
C ILE A 57 -7.02 -17.15 -10.44
N THR A 58 -6.05 -18.01 -10.74
CA THR A 58 -4.69 -17.88 -10.22
C THR A 58 -4.03 -16.55 -10.63
N LYS A 59 -4.20 -16.13 -11.88
CA LYS A 59 -3.72 -14.82 -12.36
C LYS A 59 -4.38 -13.68 -11.60
N ALA A 60 -5.71 -13.74 -11.40
CA ALA A 60 -6.43 -12.71 -10.66
C ALA A 60 -5.93 -12.60 -9.20
N VAL A 61 -5.74 -13.75 -8.53
CA VAL A 61 -5.20 -13.79 -7.15
C VAL A 61 -3.78 -13.22 -7.09
N ASN A 62 -2.91 -13.57 -8.03
CA ASN A 62 -1.54 -13.04 -8.07
C ASN A 62 -1.52 -11.53 -8.29
N ASN A 63 -2.39 -10.98 -9.15
CA ASN A 63 -2.53 -9.54 -9.36
C ASN A 63 -3.00 -8.83 -8.09
N ILE A 64 -4.06 -9.33 -7.44
CA ILE A 64 -4.56 -8.79 -6.17
C ILE A 64 -3.46 -8.80 -5.09
N THR A 65 -2.66 -9.87 -5.03
CA THR A 65 -1.55 -9.97 -4.07
C THR A 65 -0.47 -8.91 -4.35
N ALA A 66 -0.18 -8.63 -5.62
CA ALA A 66 0.76 -7.57 -6.00
C ALA A 66 0.20 -6.18 -5.65
N ASP A 67 -1.09 -5.94 -5.92
CA ASP A 67 -1.74 -4.67 -5.60
C ASP A 67 -1.78 -4.43 -4.08
N ILE A 68 -2.07 -5.45 -3.27
CA ILE A 68 -2.01 -5.35 -1.80
C ILE A 68 -0.59 -5.03 -1.34
N ALA A 69 0.43 -5.65 -1.91
CA ALA A 69 1.83 -5.36 -1.56
C ALA A 69 2.21 -3.91 -1.88
N ASN A 70 1.72 -3.38 -3.01
CA ASN A 70 1.92 -1.98 -3.36
C ASN A 70 1.22 -1.04 -2.37
N ILE A 71 -0.06 -1.28 -2.04
CA ILE A 71 -0.81 -0.49 -1.06
C ILE A 71 -0.12 -0.48 0.31
N VAL A 72 0.38 -1.63 0.78
CA VAL A 72 1.10 -1.71 2.06
C VAL A 72 2.40 -0.90 2.04
N ASN A 73 3.11 -0.90 0.91
CA ASN A 73 4.34 -0.12 0.75
C ASN A 73 4.08 1.39 0.65
N GLU A 74 2.95 1.79 0.06
CA GLU A 74 2.57 3.21 -0.10
C GLU A 74 2.18 3.90 1.22
N THR A 75 1.86 3.16 2.28
CA THR A 75 1.49 3.72 3.59
C THR A 75 2.68 4.02 4.52
N HIS A 76 3.91 3.77 4.10
CA HIS A 76 5.09 4.02 4.92
C HIS A 76 5.53 5.49 4.86
N TYR A 77 5.63 6.12 6.05
CA TYR A 77 6.26 7.42 6.23
C TYR A 77 7.77 7.30 5.97
N ALA A 78 8.16 7.46 4.72
CA ALA A 78 9.56 7.40 4.29
C ALA A 78 10.15 8.80 4.10
N ARG A 79 11.47 8.92 4.17
CA ARG A 79 12.19 10.13 3.76
C ARG A 79 12.07 10.37 2.26
N GLU A 80 11.97 9.28 1.50
CA GLU A 80 11.72 9.30 0.08
C GLU A 80 10.25 9.63 -0.21
N GLU A 81 10.03 10.22 -1.34
CA GLU A 81 8.69 10.52 -1.84
C GLU A 81 7.90 9.23 -2.07
N THR A 82 6.66 9.18 -1.59
CA THR A 82 5.80 8.01 -1.70
C THR A 82 4.39 8.42 -2.09
N LYS A 83 3.71 7.66 -2.97
CA LYS A 83 2.27 7.82 -3.23
C LYS A 83 1.48 7.39 -2.00
N THR A 84 0.44 8.13 -1.64
CA THR A 84 -0.41 7.79 -0.48
C THR A 84 -1.52 6.80 -0.80
N GLY A 85 -1.80 6.55 -2.06
CA GLY A 85 -2.98 5.82 -2.52
C GLY A 85 -4.24 6.69 -2.65
N ASP A 86 -4.23 7.89 -2.10
CA ASP A 86 -5.34 8.86 -2.21
C ASP A 86 -5.21 9.73 -3.45
N THR A 87 -6.33 10.35 -3.84
CA THR A 87 -6.39 11.34 -4.93
C THR A 87 -6.92 12.68 -4.41
N TRP A 88 -6.41 13.77 -4.97
CA TRP A 88 -6.91 15.11 -4.70
C TRP A 88 -8.23 15.37 -5.46
N ILE A 89 -8.90 16.49 -5.17
CA ILE A 89 -10.20 16.86 -5.78
C ILE A 89 -10.15 17.01 -7.31
N ASP A 90 -8.98 17.23 -7.88
CA ASP A 90 -8.73 17.31 -9.33
C ASP A 90 -8.40 15.95 -9.97
N GLY A 91 -8.42 14.86 -9.18
CA GLY A 91 -8.12 13.50 -9.62
C GLY A 91 -6.64 13.13 -9.64
N LYS A 92 -5.74 14.06 -9.28
CA LYS A 92 -4.29 13.77 -9.24
C LYS A 92 -3.93 12.94 -8.01
N PRO A 93 -2.96 12.01 -8.14
CA PRO A 93 -2.44 11.28 -7.00
C PRO A 93 -1.80 12.21 -5.95
N ILE A 94 -2.02 11.88 -4.68
CA ILE A 94 -1.36 12.57 -3.57
C ILE A 94 -0.07 11.85 -3.22
N TYR A 95 1.00 12.60 -3.13
CA TYR A 95 2.31 12.16 -2.66
C TYR A 95 2.57 12.68 -1.26
N VAL A 96 3.37 11.97 -0.49
CA VAL A 96 3.89 12.40 0.80
C VAL A 96 5.40 12.32 0.82
N LYS A 97 6.05 13.33 1.40
CA LYS A 97 7.49 13.35 1.66
C LYS A 97 7.75 13.78 3.10
N MET A 98 8.63 13.06 3.78
CA MET A 98 9.06 13.42 5.11
C MET A 98 10.32 14.29 5.06
N ILE A 99 10.30 15.41 5.79
CA ILE A 99 11.41 16.35 5.92
C ILE A 99 11.81 16.40 7.38
N GLU A 100 13.10 16.26 7.64
CA GLU A 100 13.63 16.23 8.99
C GLU A 100 14.63 17.35 9.23
N TRP A 101 14.62 17.93 10.43
CA TRP A 101 15.64 18.87 10.89
C TRP A 101 15.75 18.84 12.41
N ILE A 102 16.83 19.41 12.94
CA ILE A 102 17.07 19.54 14.38
C ILE A 102 16.99 21.01 14.76
N GLY A 103 16.25 21.27 15.84
CA GLY A 103 16.09 22.59 16.40
C GLY A 103 15.23 23.55 15.61
N LEU A 104 14.67 24.52 16.32
CA LEU A 104 13.93 25.63 15.78
C LEU A 104 14.21 26.86 16.65
N SER A 105 14.71 27.92 16.03
CA SER A 105 14.92 29.20 16.71
C SER A 105 13.61 29.93 16.94
N SER A 106 13.54 30.78 17.94
CA SER A 106 12.41 31.72 18.06
C SER A 106 12.39 32.70 16.89
N GLY A 107 11.20 33.18 16.52
CA GLY A 107 10.99 34.09 15.41
C GLY A 107 10.26 33.46 14.23
N VAL A 108 10.49 34.03 13.06
CA VAL A 108 9.92 33.58 11.78
C VAL A 108 11.05 32.99 10.93
N GLY A 109 10.78 31.94 10.19
CA GLY A 109 11.75 31.34 9.30
C GLY A 109 11.15 30.30 8.37
N THR A 110 11.99 29.67 7.57
CA THR A 110 11.61 28.63 6.63
C THR A 110 12.52 27.41 6.69
N LYS A 111 12.02 26.29 6.19
CA LYS A 111 12.74 25.05 5.93
C LYS A 111 12.40 24.56 4.53
N PRO A 112 13.36 24.33 3.64
CA PRO A 112 13.09 23.92 2.26
C PRO A 112 12.47 22.52 2.22
N CYS A 113 11.41 22.38 1.43
CA CYS A 113 10.77 21.07 1.16
C CYS A 113 11.61 20.21 0.22
N ASN A 114 12.40 20.84 -0.67
CA ASN A 114 13.15 20.14 -1.72
C ASN A 114 12.27 19.15 -2.48
N ILE A 115 11.07 19.58 -2.86
CA ILE A 115 10.12 18.82 -3.67
C ILE A 115 10.17 19.41 -5.08
N SER A 116 10.58 18.59 -6.03
CA SER A 116 10.53 18.98 -7.45
C SER A 116 9.15 18.66 -8.03
N ASN A 117 8.65 19.54 -8.90
CA ASN A 117 7.40 19.36 -9.64
C ASN A 117 6.14 19.29 -8.77
N ALA A 118 6.13 19.86 -7.57
CA ALA A 118 4.90 20.06 -6.81
C ALA A 118 3.94 20.96 -7.61
N ASP A 119 2.69 20.55 -7.68
CA ASP A 119 1.61 21.33 -8.30
C ASP A 119 0.76 22.01 -7.22
N THR A 120 0.21 21.23 -6.32
CA THR A 120 -0.62 21.71 -5.22
C THR A 120 -0.17 21.08 -3.91
N TYR A 121 0.08 21.90 -2.90
CA TYR A 121 0.27 21.42 -1.53
C TYR A 121 -1.08 21.17 -0.86
N VAL A 122 -1.30 19.94 -0.38
CA VAL A 122 -2.59 19.45 0.11
C VAL A 122 -2.69 19.54 1.63
N ASP A 123 -1.62 19.14 2.34
CA ASP A 123 -1.60 19.11 3.81
C ASP A 123 -0.15 19.19 4.34
N LEU A 124 -0.02 19.62 5.58
CA LEU A 124 1.24 19.66 6.32
C LEU A 124 1.03 19.16 7.75
N LYS A 125 1.71 18.09 8.13
CA LYS A 125 1.71 17.57 9.49
C LYS A 125 3.11 17.67 10.07
N VAL A 126 3.28 18.42 11.15
CA VAL A 126 4.59 18.59 11.80
C VAL A 126 4.58 18.03 13.20
N TYR A 127 5.64 17.32 13.52
CA TYR A 127 5.89 16.71 14.82
C TYR A 127 7.28 17.07 15.31
N ALA A 128 7.44 17.21 16.63
CA ALA A 128 8.76 17.31 17.24
C ALA A 128 8.89 16.37 18.42
N LYS A 129 10.06 15.81 18.57
CA LYS A 129 10.43 14.93 19.66
C LYS A 129 11.67 15.46 20.38
N GLN A 130 11.64 15.52 21.69
CA GLN A 130 12.84 15.74 22.47
C GLN A 130 13.62 14.42 22.59
N PRO A 131 14.92 14.34 22.23
CA PRO A 131 15.66 13.07 22.22
C PRO A 131 15.69 12.35 23.56
N SER A 132 15.73 13.10 24.67
CA SER A 132 15.85 12.57 26.04
C SER A 132 14.54 12.03 26.61
N ILE A 133 13.40 12.31 26.01
CA ILE A 133 12.08 11.88 26.49
C ILE A 133 11.22 11.31 25.38
N LYS A 134 10.27 10.43 25.74
CA LYS A 134 9.35 9.79 24.77
C LYS A 134 8.18 10.69 24.35
N SER A 135 8.20 11.98 24.71
CA SER A 135 7.15 12.93 24.39
C SER A 135 7.20 13.35 22.92
N LEU A 136 6.05 13.34 22.28
CA LEU A 136 5.86 13.80 20.90
C LEU A 136 4.93 15.02 20.91
N HIS A 137 5.39 16.12 20.33
CA HIS A 137 4.59 17.32 20.10
C HIS A 137 4.05 17.30 18.68
N LYS A 138 2.72 17.46 18.52
CA LYS A 138 2.05 17.66 17.24
C LYS A 138 1.73 19.13 17.07
N PHE A 139 2.09 19.73 15.94
CA PHE A 139 1.85 21.14 15.65
C PHE A 139 0.57 21.36 14.79
N PRO A 140 -0.08 22.52 14.90
CA PRO A 140 0.31 23.68 15.72
C PRO A 140 0.21 23.41 17.23
N VAL A 141 1.13 23.97 17.99
CA VAL A 141 1.13 23.93 19.45
C VAL A 141 0.86 25.32 20.00
N VAL A 142 -0.15 25.42 20.84
CA VAL A 142 -0.45 26.60 21.62
C VAL A 142 -0.68 26.13 23.04
N TYR A 143 0.17 26.52 23.97
CA TYR A 143 -0.05 26.24 25.38
C TYR A 143 0.31 27.44 26.25
N TYR A 144 -0.39 27.53 27.35
CA TYR A 144 -0.17 28.53 28.36
C TYR A 144 0.53 27.88 29.57
N GLN A 145 1.72 28.36 29.88
CA GLN A 145 2.41 27.92 31.09
C GLN A 145 2.03 28.85 32.23
N GLN A 146 1.26 28.34 33.19
CA GLN A 146 0.88 29.06 34.39
C GLN A 146 2.09 29.14 35.31
N GLY A 147 2.65 30.32 35.46
CA GLY A 147 3.74 30.67 36.38
C GLY A 147 3.57 32.09 36.87
N THR A 148 4.52 32.62 37.66
CA THR A 148 4.51 33.96 38.26
C THR A 148 4.37 35.08 37.24
N SER A 149 4.58 34.84 35.94
CA SER A 149 4.45 35.81 34.85
C SER A 149 3.59 35.36 33.68
N GLY A 150 2.96 34.16 33.74
CA GLY A 150 2.12 33.61 32.70
C GLY A 150 2.73 33.74 31.28
N THR A 151 3.42 32.70 30.82
CA THR A 151 4.04 32.76 29.47
C THR A 151 3.17 32.00 28.49
N PHE A 152 2.86 32.61 27.37
CA PHE A 152 2.13 32.04 26.25
C PHE A 152 3.10 31.55 25.20
N TYR A 153 3.05 30.25 24.89
CA TYR A 153 3.87 29.63 23.87
C TYR A 153 3.01 29.28 22.66
N ALA A 154 3.45 29.71 21.48
CA ALA A 154 2.79 29.40 20.22
C ALA A 154 3.84 29.07 19.15
N THR A 155 3.60 27.97 18.46
CA THR A 155 4.40 27.55 17.31
C THR A 155 3.47 27.06 16.21
N ASN A 156 3.53 27.75 15.08
CA ASN A 156 2.72 27.45 13.89
C ASN A 156 3.63 27.12 12.73
N PHE A 157 3.15 26.25 11.87
CA PHE A 157 3.76 25.90 10.60
C PHE A 157 2.76 26.09 9.46
N GLY A 158 3.26 26.42 8.29
CA GLY A 158 2.51 26.54 7.06
C GLY A 158 3.40 26.24 5.86
N LEU A 159 2.83 26.26 4.69
CA LEU A 159 3.55 26.14 3.42
C LEU A 159 3.55 27.53 2.75
N SER A 160 4.71 27.96 2.27
CA SER A 160 4.90 29.21 1.56
C SER A 160 5.84 28.98 0.38
N GLY A 161 5.27 28.92 -0.83
CA GLY A 161 6.00 28.44 -1.99
C GLY A 161 6.47 26.98 -1.75
N ASP A 162 7.74 26.71 -2.04
CA ASP A 162 8.34 25.38 -1.88
C ASP A 162 9.00 25.18 -0.50
N ASP A 163 8.63 25.99 0.49
CA ASP A 163 9.19 25.96 1.83
C ASP A 163 8.13 25.74 2.90
N ILE A 164 8.50 25.04 3.96
CA ILE A 164 7.76 25.02 5.23
C ILE A 164 8.11 26.32 5.95
N SER A 165 7.15 27.23 6.07
CA SER A 165 7.27 28.43 6.89
C SER A 165 6.91 28.13 8.34
N TYR A 166 7.54 28.84 9.27
CA TYR A 166 7.17 28.77 10.68
C TYR A 166 7.17 30.14 11.36
N GLN A 167 6.30 30.26 12.35
CA GLN A 167 6.31 31.36 13.31
C GLN A 167 6.31 30.77 14.71
N ASN A 168 7.25 31.21 15.54
CA ASN A 168 7.54 30.59 16.81
C ASN A 168 8.01 31.63 17.83
N ASN A 169 7.44 31.69 19.02
CA ASN A 169 7.82 32.59 20.07
C ASN A 169 8.70 31.94 21.16
N THR A 170 9.13 30.73 20.96
CA THR A 170 10.03 30.02 21.89
C THR A 170 11.11 29.25 21.14
N SER A 171 12.16 28.83 21.83
CA SER A 171 13.22 28.02 21.23
C SER A 171 12.93 26.52 21.45
N TRP A 172 13.05 25.75 20.38
CA TRP A 172 12.99 24.29 20.39
C TRP A 172 14.37 23.71 20.11
N ALA A 173 15.40 24.26 20.73
CA ALA A 173 16.78 23.80 20.53
C ALA A 173 16.91 22.30 20.91
N GLY A 174 17.55 21.52 20.04
CA GLY A 174 17.78 20.09 20.27
C GLY A 174 16.59 19.17 20.02
N TYR A 175 15.41 19.68 19.68
CA TYR A 175 14.28 18.85 19.28
C TYR A 175 14.46 18.32 17.85
N GLU A 176 14.09 17.08 17.64
CA GLU A 176 14.01 16.45 16.32
C GLU A 176 12.66 16.69 15.70
N PHE A 177 12.63 17.44 14.59
CA PHE A 177 11.40 17.73 13.85
C PHE A 177 11.22 16.79 12.69
N LYS A 178 9.96 16.39 12.44
CA LYS A 178 9.52 15.64 11.28
C LYS A 178 8.28 16.31 10.70
N ALA A 179 8.38 16.74 9.45
CA ALA A 179 7.26 17.28 8.70
C ALA A 179 6.88 16.32 7.58
N PHE A 180 5.60 16.01 7.49
CA PHE A 180 5.03 15.27 6.38
C PHE A 180 4.28 16.24 5.50
N VAL A 181 4.82 16.47 4.30
CA VAL A 181 4.26 17.35 3.29
C VAL A 181 3.50 16.53 2.28
N TYR A 182 2.21 16.80 2.13
CA TYR A 182 1.33 16.15 1.17
C TYR A 182 1.10 17.07 -0.01
N TYR A 183 1.22 16.57 -1.23
CA TYR A 183 1.15 17.39 -2.44
C TYR A 183 0.77 16.55 -3.66
N THR A 184 0.32 17.23 -4.73
CA THR A 184 0.18 16.66 -6.07
C THR A 184 1.33 17.10 -6.95
N LYS A 185 1.52 16.46 -8.10
CA LYS A 185 2.56 16.80 -9.08
C LYS A 185 1.98 17.37 -10.36
N THR A 186 2.80 18.18 -11.04
CA THR A 186 2.47 18.69 -12.38
C THR A 186 2.50 17.60 -13.46
N THR A 187 3.34 16.58 -13.27
CA THR A 187 3.48 15.41 -14.13
C THR A 187 3.63 14.16 -13.29
N ASP A 188 2.88 13.12 -13.60
CA ASP A 188 3.00 11.79 -13.00
C ASP A 188 4.12 10.99 -13.67
#